data_959d0fe923d4cf9d0209c6967bb72849
#
_entry.id   959d0fe923d4cf9d0209c6967bb72849
#
_cell.length_a   1.000
_cell.length_b   1.000
_cell.length_c   1.000
_cell.angle_alpha   90.00
_cell.angle_beta   90.00
_cell.angle_gamma   90.00
#
_symmetry.space_group_name_H-M   'P 1'
#
loop_
_entity.id
_entity.type
_entity.pdbx_description
1 polymer ?
#
loop_
_entity_poly.entity_id
_entity_poly.type
_entity_poly.pdbx_seq_one_letter_code
_entity_poly.pdbx_strand_id
1 'polypeptide(L)'
;SRMQPTNSFNKYWHELNLEPISHSRKLRHHADLAYAQLVHLTEMADINQEVIFSVPSNFSQEQLGILLGLSRQTAFRPLGIVNTALVDSISALRKSQVLHADLQLHQVVLTLLIREENVLKVEKVVQVPGVGKQNFMNLMMQVATDLFIGQCRFNPQHDANSEQDLYNLLRAWLSNQGEEETVQLELKNNNSVHLAKLTRAHLLEVLGKYYKEINKQINTIGADFEGKLLLTENISGLPGFIDSISKAHDRVVLRGDQGIQACLEHRSLIASNKDEITLISKFKTSDLGIKNSPKKSEELQTEEATHALFANEAIEIRRLDIKNVLEGLDINRSPLTLNFIVEDLPGDLGIIDKTDKGIYFHSKSNSAILNGRSIIKGKYLLRLGDLIKFPKSVDEIRLIKVRDGEK
;
A
#
# COMPACT_ATOMS: atom_id res chain seq x y z
N SER A 1 22.99 0.29 -4.37
CA SER A 1 23.53 -0.54 -5.48
C SER A 1 24.47 -1.62 -4.94
N ARG A 2 24.30 -2.87 -5.37
CA ARG A 2 25.21 -3.98 -5.03
C ARG A 2 26.52 -3.90 -5.78
N MET A 3 26.53 -3.18 -6.91
CA MET A 3 27.73 -2.95 -7.72
C MET A 3 28.74 -2.00 -7.07
N GLN A 4 28.29 -1.08 -6.23
CA GLN A 4 29.14 -0.10 -5.56
C GLN A 4 28.71 0.08 -4.09
N PRO A 5 28.90 -0.93 -3.25
CA PRO A 5 28.41 -0.90 -1.86
C PRO A 5 29.05 0.22 -1.03
N THR A 6 30.32 0.53 -1.25
CA THR A 6 31.04 1.61 -0.58
C THR A 6 30.54 3.02 -0.93
N ASN A 7 29.89 3.18 -2.08
CA ASN A 7 29.30 4.44 -2.55
C ASN A 7 27.77 4.46 -2.41
N SER A 8 27.19 3.49 -1.73
CA SER A 8 25.73 3.36 -1.57
C SER A 8 25.34 3.62 -0.14
N PHE A 9 24.62 4.73 0.07
CA PHE A 9 24.13 5.15 1.37
C PHE A 9 22.62 4.98 1.42
N ASN A 10 22.10 4.31 2.44
CA ASN A 10 20.67 4.03 2.57
C ASN A 10 20.10 4.32 3.96
N LYS A 11 20.91 4.81 4.89
CA LYS A 11 20.50 5.10 6.26
C LYS A 11 20.31 6.59 6.56
N TYR A 12 20.60 7.47 5.63
CA TYR A 12 20.69 8.91 5.86
C TYR A 12 19.37 9.56 6.34
N TRP A 13 18.19 9.02 6.04
CA TRP A 13 16.93 9.43 6.66
C TRP A 13 16.72 8.80 8.04
N HIS A 14 17.15 7.56 8.23
CA HIS A 14 17.05 6.86 9.49
C HIS A 14 17.99 7.44 10.55
N GLU A 15 19.21 7.76 10.14
CA GLU A 15 20.28 8.35 10.95
C GLU A 15 20.50 9.83 10.59
N LEU A 16 19.42 10.58 10.28
CA LEU A 16 19.52 11.98 9.87
C LEU A 16 20.08 12.83 11.01
N ASN A 17 21.32 13.30 10.84
CA ASN A 17 22.06 14.13 11.77
C ASN A 17 23.11 14.97 11.05
N LEU A 18 23.81 15.81 11.79
CA LEU A 18 24.94 16.63 11.33
C LEU A 18 26.30 16.10 11.77
N GLU A 19 26.35 14.84 12.25
CA GLU A 19 27.61 14.21 12.63
C GLU A 19 28.43 13.83 11.39
N PRO A 20 29.77 13.97 11.45
CA PRO A 20 30.65 13.65 10.32
C PRO A 20 30.60 12.16 9.94
N ILE A 21 30.46 11.89 8.66
CA ILE A 21 30.60 10.52 8.11
C ILE A 21 32.07 10.18 7.97
N SER A 22 32.57 9.22 8.74
CA SER A 22 33.98 8.88 8.90
C SER A 22 34.70 8.38 7.65
N HIS A 23 33.97 8.02 6.57
CA HIS A 23 34.54 7.30 5.42
C HIS A 23 34.38 8.00 4.06
N SER A 24 33.90 9.24 4.03
CA SER A 24 33.71 9.98 2.78
C SER A 24 34.46 11.32 2.78
N ARG A 25 35.29 11.56 1.76
CA ARG A 25 35.94 12.88 1.54
C ARG A 25 34.98 13.92 0.91
N LYS A 26 33.89 13.48 0.30
CA LYS A 26 32.93 14.33 -0.45
C LYS A 26 31.66 14.63 0.33
N LEU A 27 31.25 13.75 1.25
CA LEU A 27 30.04 13.84 2.05
C LEU A 27 30.44 14.11 3.49
N ARG A 28 29.94 15.18 4.08
CA ARG A 28 30.27 15.56 5.45
C ARG A 28 29.38 14.86 6.47
N HIS A 29 28.08 14.80 6.20
CA HIS A 29 27.10 14.23 7.09
C HIS A 29 25.88 13.67 6.32
N HIS A 30 25.01 12.93 7.00
CA HIS A 30 23.79 12.35 6.41
C HIS A 30 22.84 13.42 5.86
N ALA A 31 22.82 14.61 6.42
CA ALA A 31 22.04 15.74 5.93
C ALA A 31 22.43 16.16 4.50
N ASP A 32 23.71 16.02 4.08
CA ASP A 32 24.13 16.32 2.69
C ASP A 32 23.44 15.37 1.69
N LEU A 33 23.28 14.08 2.06
CA LEU A 33 22.59 13.10 1.24
C LEU A 33 21.08 13.33 1.19
N ALA A 34 20.48 13.67 2.33
CA ALA A 34 19.07 14.01 2.42
C ALA A 34 18.76 15.25 1.55
N TYR A 35 19.62 16.28 1.60
CA TYR A 35 19.52 17.45 0.74
C TYR A 35 19.61 17.10 -0.74
N ALA A 36 20.63 16.33 -1.13
CA ALA A 36 20.81 15.90 -2.52
C ALA A 36 19.58 15.14 -3.03
N GLN A 37 18.95 14.29 -2.20
CA GLN A 37 17.73 13.60 -2.57
C GLN A 37 16.54 14.57 -2.70
N LEU A 38 16.37 15.53 -1.79
CA LEU A 38 15.30 16.54 -1.89
C LEU A 38 15.43 17.33 -3.18
N VAL A 39 16.64 17.80 -3.52
CA VAL A 39 16.90 18.52 -4.77
C VAL A 39 16.57 17.64 -5.98
N HIS A 40 17.05 16.40 -6.00
CA HIS A 40 16.77 15.47 -7.11
C HIS A 40 15.27 15.18 -7.30
N LEU A 41 14.53 14.98 -6.20
CA LEU A 41 13.07 14.79 -6.27
C LEU A 41 12.35 16.05 -6.77
N THR A 42 12.83 17.22 -6.35
CA THR A 42 12.30 18.52 -6.80
C THR A 42 12.46 18.70 -8.30
N GLU A 43 13.65 18.37 -8.83
CA GLU A 43 13.96 18.44 -10.25
C GLU A 43 13.15 17.42 -11.07
N MET A 44 13.09 16.15 -10.60
CA MET A 44 12.36 15.10 -11.30
C MET A 44 10.86 15.34 -11.41
N ALA A 45 10.27 15.94 -10.38
CA ALA A 45 8.83 16.17 -10.30
C ALA A 45 8.42 17.61 -10.62
N ASP A 46 9.39 18.45 -11.06
CA ASP A 46 9.20 19.89 -11.34
C ASP A 46 8.47 20.65 -10.21
N ILE A 47 8.91 20.37 -8.96
CA ILE A 47 8.29 20.96 -7.77
C ILE A 47 8.93 22.31 -7.48
N ASN A 48 8.21 23.39 -7.71
CA ASN A 48 8.65 24.77 -7.46
C ASN A 48 7.67 25.56 -6.57
N GLN A 49 6.69 24.89 -6.00
CA GLN A 49 5.60 25.48 -5.23
C GLN A 49 5.64 25.06 -3.76
N GLU A 50 4.48 24.92 -3.18
CA GLU A 50 4.29 24.59 -1.77
C GLU A 50 4.22 23.09 -1.53
N VAL A 51 4.87 22.61 -0.47
CA VAL A 51 4.97 21.19 -0.12
C VAL A 51 4.53 20.96 1.32
N ILE A 52 3.75 19.92 1.55
CA ILE A 52 3.48 19.35 2.87
C ILE A 52 4.35 18.10 3.04
N PHE A 53 5.07 18.04 4.14
CA PHE A 53 5.82 16.84 4.51
C PHE A 53 4.96 15.89 5.36
N SER A 54 4.77 14.67 4.88
CA SER A 54 4.26 13.56 5.68
C SER A 54 5.47 12.79 6.23
N VAL A 55 5.67 12.82 7.54
CA VAL A 55 6.83 12.22 8.20
C VAL A 55 6.41 11.06 9.11
N PRO A 56 7.22 9.98 9.18
CA PRO A 56 6.91 8.87 10.05
C PRO A 56 6.98 9.25 11.53
N SER A 57 6.25 8.51 12.37
CA SER A 57 6.08 8.82 13.80
C SER A 57 7.37 8.78 14.62
N ASN A 58 8.40 8.14 14.11
CA ASN A 58 9.69 7.98 14.79
C ASN A 58 10.71 9.08 14.47
N PHE A 59 10.34 10.14 13.73
CA PHE A 59 11.20 11.28 13.52
C PHE A 59 11.40 12.05 14.83
N SER A 60 12.66 12.34 15.17
CA SER A 60 13.00 13.16 16.33
C SER A 60 12.80 14.65 16.05
N GLN A 61 12.75 15.47 17.11
CA GLN A 61 12.71 16.93 16.96
C GLN A 61 13.94 17.48 16.21
N GLU A 62 15.11 16.89 16.43
CA GLU A 62 16.33 17.24 15.74
C GLU A 62 16.22 16.94 14.23
N GLN A 63 15.75 15.73 13.87
CA GLN A 63 15.55 15.35 12.48
C GLN A 63 14.53 16.26 11.77
N LEU A 64 13.45 16.65 12.46
CA LEU A 64 12.48 17.61 11.93
C LEU A 64 13.10 19.00 11.71
N GLY A 65 13.94 19.46 12.64
CA GLY A 65 14.68 20.70 12.50
C GLY A 65 15.63 20.69 11.30
N ILE A 66 16.37 19.58 11.12
CA ILE A 66 17.26 19.40 9.96
C ILE A 66 16.45 19.38 8.66
N LEU A 67 15.35 18.61 8.59
CA LEU A 67 14.48 18.56 7.41
C LEU A 67 13.99 19.95 7.01
N LEU A 68 13.50 20.75 7.96
CA LEU A 68 13.07 22.12 7.70
C LEU A 68 14.22 23.03 7.27
N GLY A 69 15.40 22.88 7.88
CA GLY A 69 16.60 23.61 7.48
C GLY A 69 17.02 23.30 6.04
N LEU A 70 17.00 22.03 5.64
CA LEU A 70 17.31 21.59 4.29
C LEU A 70 16.26 22.08 3.27
N SER A 71 14.98 22.01 3.62
CA SER A 71 13.89 22.44 2.72
C SER A 71 13.93 23.93 2.38
N ARG A 72 14.47 24.76 3.25
CA ARG A 72 14.68 26.21 2.98
C ARG A 72 15.73 26.47 1.90
N GLN A 73 16.55 25.50 1.57
CA GLN A 73 17.59 25.57 0.53
C GLN A 73 17.12 24.99 -0.81
N THR A 74 15.88 24.49 -0.89
CA THR A 74 15.28 23.95 -2.13
C THR A 74 14.41 24.99 -2.83
N ALA A 75 13.96 24.68 -4.06
CA ALA A 75 13.10 25.57 -4.83
C ALA A 75 11.66 25.65 -4.31
N PHE A 76 11.21 24.69 -3.51
CA PHE A 76 9.86 24.65 -2.94
C PHE A 76 9.80 25.29 -1.54
N ARG A 77 8.60 25.70 -1.15
CA ARG A 77 8.32 26.22 0.19
C ARG A 77 7.58 25.18 1.05
N PRO A 78 8.09 24.78 2.21
CA PRO A 78 7.34 23.94 3.13
C PRO A 78 6.14 24.70 3.69
N LEU A 79 4.94 24.10 3.61
CA LEU A 79 3.69 24.62 4.18
C LEU A 79 3.41 24.06 5.56
N GLY A 80 3.76 22.81 5.80
CA GLY A 80 3.46 22.12 7.04
C GLY A 80 4.09 20.75 7.09
N ILE A 81 4.11 20.19 8.29
CA ILE A 81 4.58 18.83 8.55
C ILE A 81 3.47 18.08 9.30
N VAL A 82 3.15 16.88 8.87
CA VAL A 82 2.14 16.04 9.51
C VAL A 82 2.69 14.63 9.73
N ASN A 83 2.23 13.99 10.80
CA ASN A 83 2.56 12.60 11.09
C ASN A 83 1.84 11.68 10.10
N THR A 84 2.58 10.79 9.43
CA THR A 84 2.05 9.86 8.42
C THR A 84 0.97 8.95 9.00
N ALA A 85 1.22 8.34 10.17
CA ALA A 85 0.24 7.45 10.79
C ALA A 85 -1.07 8.18 11.14
N LEU A 86 -1.00 9.49 11.45
CA LEU A 86 -2.17 10.30 11.75
C LEU A 86 -3.05 10.50 10.51
N VAL A 87 -2.49 10.88 9.37
CA VAL A 87 -3.26 11.08 8.13
C VAL A 87 -3.75 9.76 7.54
N ASP A 88 -2.93 8.72 7.58
CA ASP A 88 -3.29 7.38 7.13
C ASP A 88 -4.49 6.82 7.91
N SER A 89 -4.60 7.12 9.20
CA SER A 89 -5.65 6.62 10.05
C SER A 89 -7.00 7.33 9.89
N ILE A 90 -7.06 8.48 9.22
CA ILE A 90 -8.31 9.22 8.98
C ILE A 90 -9.37 8.31 8.33
N SER A 91 -8.98 7.50 7.35
CA SER A 91 -9.89 6.57 6.67
C SER A 91 -10.40 5.42 7.55
N ALA A 92 -9.69 5.11 8.65
CA ALA A 92 -9.99 4.02 9.58
C ALA A 92 -10.69 4.46 10.88
N LEU A 93 -11.01 5.74 11.05
CA LEU A 93 -11.45 6.40 12.28
C LEU A 93 -12.82 5.99 12.83
N ARG A 94 -13.43 4.93 12.33
CA ARG A 94 -14.71 4.41 12.89
C ARG A 94 -14.56 3.77 14.28
N LYS A 95 -13.33 3.51 14.72
CA LYS A 95 -12.99 2.93 16.02
C LYS A 95 -12.26 3.96 16.89
N SER A 96 -12.24 3.72 18.20
CA SER A 96 -11.58 4.58 19.17
C SER A 96 -10.05 4.47 19.11
N GLN A 97 -9.53 3.39 18.57
CA GLN A 97 -8.10 3.09 18.50
C GLN A 97 -7.73 2.59 17.11
N VAL A 98 -6.53 2.98 16.65
CA VAL A 98 -5.91 2.49 15.41
C VAL A 98 -4.45 2.17 15.70
N LEU A 99 -4.01 0.97 15.39
CA LEU A 99 -2.59 0.61 15.39
C LEU A 99 -2.07 0.62 13.96
N HIS A 100 -1.30 1.64 13.62
CA HIS A 100 -0.67 1.78 12.31
C HIS A 100 0.66 1.04 12.29
N ALA A 101 0.87 0.18 11.29
CA ALA A 101 2.09 -0.57 11.08
C ALA A 101 2.73 -0.18 9.74
N ASP A 102 3.92 0.41 9.80
CA ASP A 102 4.69 0.88 8.66
C ASP A 102 6.02 0.16 8.52
N LEU A 103 6.29 -0.37 7.32
CA LEU A 103 7.55 -1.00 6.97
C LEU A 103 8.49 0.02 6.35
N GLN A 104 9.44 0.48 7.14
CA GLN A 104 10.54 1.33 6.70
C GLN A 104 11.71 0.50 6.15
N LEU A 105 12.73 1.17 5.64
CA LEU A 105 13.88 0.50 5.04
C LEU A 105 14.66 -0.37 6.04
N HIS A 106 14.80 0.07 7.30
CA HIS A 106 15.63 -0.58 8.32
C HIS A 106 14.87 -1.13 9.52
N GLN A 107 13.57 -0.83 9.64
CA GLN A 107 12.75 -1.21 10.77
C GLN A 107 11.27 -1.22 10.43
N VAL A 108 10.45 -1.79 11.32
CA VAL A 108 9.00 -1.55 11.35
C VAL A 108 8.70 -0.53 12.43
N VAL A 109 7.80 0.40 12.12
CA VAL A 109 7.29 1.38 13.10
C VAL A 109 5.82 1.09 13.35
N LEU A 110 5.49 0.85 14.61
CA LEU A 110 4.13 0.66 15.09
C LEU A 110 3.69 1.93 15.83
N THR A 111 2.62 2.55 15.37
CA THR A 111 2.08 3.79 15.97
C THR A 111 0.67 3.54 16.44
N LEU A 112 0.47 3.62 17.75
CA LEU A 112 -0.87 3.57 18.36
C LEU A 112 -1.46 4.97 18.34
N LEU A 113 -2.61 5.11 17.69
CA LEU A 113 -3.42 6.32 17.71
C LEU A 113 -4.68 6.05 18.51
N ILE A 114 -5.07 7.02 19.32
CA ILE A 114 -6.29 6.97 20.10
C ILE A 114 -7.16 8.19 19.79
N ARG A 115 -8.47 7.95 19.83
CA ARG A 115 -9.46 9.01 19.79
C ARG A 115 -10.05 9.18 21.18
N GLU A 116 -9.69 10.26 21.84
CA GLU A 116 -10.25 10.69 23.10
C GLU A 116 -11.16 11.89 22.86
N GLU A 117 -12.41 11.80 23.31
CA GLU A 117 -13.43 12.84 23.07
C GLU A 117 -13.49 13.22 21.58
N ASN A 118 -12.99 14.40 21.26
CA ASN A 118 -13.00 14.99 19.91
C ASN A 118 -11.58 15.13 19.32
N VAL A 119 -10.57 14.46 19.86
CA VAL A 119 -9.19 14.55 19.40
C VAL A 119 -8.66 13.18 19.04
N LEU A 120 -8.16 13.05 17.81
CA LEU A 120 -7.30 11.95 17.38
C LEU A 120 -5.85 12.36 17.60
N LYS A 121 -5.10 11.55 18.31
CA LYS A 121 -3.68 11.80 18.62
C LYS A 121 -2.83 10.55 18.54
N VAL A 122 -1.54 10.74 18.30
CA VAL A 122 -0.53 9.71 18.50
C VAL A 122 -0.31 9.50 19.99
N GLU A 123 -0.50 8.27 20.47
CA GLU A 123 -0.37 7.89 21.87
C GLU A 123 0.97 7.19 22.15
N LYS A 124 1.36 6.27 21.29
CA LYS A 124 2.57 5.47 21.49
C LYS A 124 3.23 5.13 20.16
N VAL A 125 4.54 5.19 20.14
CA VAL A 125 5.36 4.78 19.00
C VAL A 125 6.32 3.69 19.44
N VAL A 126 6.34 2.56 18.74
CA VAL A 126 7.28 1.45 18.99
C VAL A 126 8.05 1.18 17.72
N GLN A 127 9.36 1.19 17.81
CA GLN A 127 10.26 0.84 16.72
C GLN A 127 10.71 -0.62 16.91
N VAL A 128 10.65 -1.39 15.83
CA VAL A 128 11.11 -2.77 15.76
C VAL A 128 12.32 -2.81 14.83
N PRO A 129 13.53 -2.64 15.36
CA PRO A 129 14.74 -2.57 14.55
C PRO A 129 15.10 -3.93 13.94
N GLY A 130 15.85 -3.92 12.85
CA GLY A 130 16.36 -5.15 12.22
C GLY A 130 15.33 -5.96 11.42
N VAL A 131 14.10 -5.48 11.28
CA VAL A 131 13.03 -6.10 10.48
C VAL A 131 12.49 -5.15 9.41
N GLY A 132 13.34 -4.29 8.87
CA GLY A 132 12.99 -3.39 7.78
C GLY A 132 13.09 -4.04 6.40
N LYS A 133 12.65 -3.33 5.37
CA LYS A 133 12.62 -3.81 3.97
C LYS A 133 13.99 -4.31 3.49
N GLN A 134 15.08 -3.64 3.91
CA GLN A 134 16.44 -4.05 3.57
C GLN A 134 16.82 -5.39 4.22
N ASN A 135 16.37 -5.62 5.46
CA ASN A 135 16.63 -6.87 6.18
C ASN A 135 15.90 -8.04 5.49
N PHE A 136 14.64 -7.86 5.09
CA PHE A 136 13.90 -8.83 4.29
C PHE A 136 14.60 -9.13 2.98
N MET A 137 15.04 -8.10 2.24
CA MET A 137 15.77 -8.28 0.97
C MET A 137 17.09 -9.03 1.17
N ASN A 138 17.86 -8.70 2.21
CA ASN A 138 19.12 -9.40 2.49
C ASN A 138 18.88 -10.88 2.80
N LEU A 139 17.84 -11.19 3.59
CA LEU A 139 17.47 -12.55 3.91
C LEU A 139 17.06 -13.35 2.67
N MET A 140 16.25 -12.76 1.79
CA MET A 140 15.87 -13.39 0.53
C MET A 140 17.05 -13.58 -0.41
N MET A 141 17.96 -12.61 -0.48
CA MET A 141 19.22 -12.72 -1.23
C MET A 141 20.04 -13.92 -0.74
N GLN A 142 20.15 -14.10 0.57
CA GLN A 142 20.87 -15.23 1.17
C GLN A 142 20.21 -16.55 0.78
N VAL A 143 18.89 -16.69 0.97
CA VAL A 143 18.13 -17.90 0.60
C VAL A 143 18.32 -18.24 -0.87
N ALA A 144 18.16 -17.25 -1.75
CA ALA A 144 18.32 -17.47 -3.19
C ALA A 144 19.76 -17.84 -3.56
N THR A 145 20.77 -17.22 -2.93
CA THR A 145 22.17 -17.57 -3.12
C THR A 145 22.46 -19.03 -2.73
N ASP A 146 21.96 -19.46 -1.56
CA ASP A 146 22.12 -20.85 -1.09
C ASP A 146 21.46 -21.85 -2.06
N LEU A 147 20.33 -21.50 -2.64
CA LEU A 147 19.67 -22.31 -3.67
C LEU A 147 20.49 -22.39 -4.96
N PHE A 148 21.05 -21.29 -5.46
CA PHE A 148 21.93 -21.31 -6.63
C PHE A 148 23.19 -22.14 -6.38
N ILE A 149 23.79 -22.04 -5.19
CA ILE A 149 24.95 -22.87 -4.81
C ILE A 149 24.55 -24.35 -4.78
N GLY A 150 23.44 -24.68 -4.12
CA GLY A 150 23.00 -26.07 -3.96
C GLY A 150 22.53 -26.73 -5.24
N GLN A 151 21.77 -26.00 -6.07
CA GLN A 151 21.15 -26.54 -7.28
C GLN A 151 22.04 -26.42 -8.54
N CYS A 152 22.84 -25.33 -8.65
CA CYS A 152 23.61 -25.02 -9.86
C CYS A 152 25.11 -24.95 -9.63
N ARG A 153 25.60 -25.10 -8.40
CA ARG A 153 27.01 -24.86 -8.00
C ARG A 153 27.52 -23.47 -8.42
N PHE A 154 26.61 -22.50 -8.47
CA PHE A 154 26.90 -21.12 -8.85
C PHE A 154 26.65 -20.20 -7.64
N ASN A 155 27.62 -19.36 -7.31
CA ASN A 155 27.47 -18.36 -6.26
C ASN A 155 27.29 -16.96 -6.87
N PRO A 156 26.08 -16.38 -6.89
CA PRO A 156 25.82 -15.06 -7.45
C PRO A 156 26.61 -13.92 -6.78
N GLN A 157 27.05 -14.10 -5.52
CA GLN A 157 27.78 -13.07 -4.79
C GLN A 157 29.25 -12.98 -5.13
N HIS A 158 29.78 -13.90 -5.95
CA HIS A 158 31.16 -13.81 -6.44
C HIS A 158 31.35 -12.78 -7.55
N ASP A 159 30.26 -12.33 -8.16
CA ASP A 159 30.27 -11.31 -9.22
C ASP A 159 29.20 -10.25 -8.93
N ALA A 160 29.63 -8.97 -8.95
CA ALA A 160 28.75 -7.85 -8.60
C ALA A 160 27.56 -7.68 -9.56
N ASN A 161 27.71 -8.04 -10.84
CA ASN A 161 26.60 -8.01 -11.80
C ASN A 161 25.56 -9.07 -11.46
N SER A 162 26.01 -10.32 -11.23
CA SER A 162 25.14 -11.43 -10.87
C SER A 162 24.41 -11.17 -9.53
N GLU A 163 25.08 -10.56 -8.55
CA GLU A 163 24.46 -10.14 -7.29
C GLU A 163 23.40 -9.05 -7.52
N GLN A 164 23.68 -8.08 -8.37
CA GLN A 164 22.72 -7.01 -8.72
C GLN A 164 21.53 -7.57 -9.48
N ASP A 165 21.73 -8.49 -10.41
CA ASP A 165 20.67 -9.11 -11.19
C ASP A 165 19.77 -9.97 -10.29
N LEU A 166 20.34 -10.74 -9.36
CA LEU A 166 19.57 -11.47 -8.36
C LEU A 166 18.73 -10.52 -7.50
N TYR A 167 19.31 -9.41 -7.04
CA TYR A 167 18.59 -8.39 -6.28
C TYR A 167 17.40 -7.81 -7.06
N ASN A 168 17.59 -7.51 -8.35
CA ASN A 168 16.54 -6.97 -9.22
C ASN A 168 15.42 -7.99 -9.44
N LEU A 169 15.77 -9.26 -9.65
CA LEU A 169 14.84 -10.37 -9.81
C LEU A 169 13.95 -10.57 -8.58
N LEU A 170 14.56 -10.62 -7.40
CA LEU A 170 13.83 -10.75 -6.15
C LEU A 170 12.94 -9.53 -5.86
N ARG A 171 13.40 -8.33 -6.20
CA ARG A 171 12.60 -7.11 -6.08
C ARG A 171 11.38 -7.14 -6.99
N ALA A 172 11.56 -7.55 -8.25
CA ALA A 172 10.46 -7.68 -9.21
C ALA A 172 9.44 -8.74 -8.74
N TRP A 173 9.93 -9.87 -8.24
CA TRP A 173 9.07 -10.92 -7.70
C TRP A 173 8.25 -10.45 -6.49
N LEU A 174 8.86 -9.72 -5.54
CA LEU A 174 8.14 -9.12 -4.42
C LEU A 174 7.02 -8.16 -4.87
N SER A 175 7.27 -7.40 -5.94
CA SER A 175 6.27 -6.45 -6.45
C SER A 175 5.10 -7.15 -7.15
N ASN A 176 5.33 -8.31 -7.75
CA ASN A 176 4.32 -9.04 -8.54
C ASN A 176 3.48 -10.02 -7.70
N GLN A 177 3.79 -10.21 -6.41
CA GLN A 177 3.05 -11.04 -5.44
C GLN A 177 2.44 -12.32 -6.03
N GLY A 178 3.20 -13.07 -6.84
CA GLY A 178 2.74 -14.30 -7.42
C GLY A 178 2.31 -15.30 -6.34
N GLU A 179 1.11 -15.84 -6.46
CA GLU A 179 0.62 -16.96 -5.64
C GLU A 179 1.28 -18.29 -6.04
N GLU A 180 2.26 -18.23 -6.93
CA GLU A 180 2.96 -19.39 -7.44
C GLU A 180 3.66 -20.15 -6.31
N GLU A 181 3.37 -21.44 -6.21
CA GLU A 181 4.00 -22.33 -5.21
C GLU A 181 5.51 -22.45 -5.39
N THR A 182 6.00 -22.24 -6.61
CA THR A 182 7.41 -22.32 -6.96
C THR A 182 7.79 -21.21 -7.93
N VAL A 183 8.81 -20.44 -7.59
CA VAL A 183 9.41 -19.41 -8.45
C VAL A 183 10.68 -19.96 -9.06
N GLN A 184 10.83 -19.81 -10.37
CA GLN A 184 12.07 -20.11 -11.08
C GLN A 184 12.88 -18.84 -11.20
N LEU A 185 14.07 -18.86 -10.59
CA LEU A 185 15.05 -17.76 -10.66
C LEU A 185 16.05 -18.08 -11.76
N GLU A 186 16.21 -17.19 -12.73
CA GLU A 186 17.18 -17.33 -13.84
C GLU A 186 18.22 -16.23 -13.74
N LEU A 187 19.50 -16.63 -13.70
CA LEU A 187 20.64 -15.72 -13.78
C LEU A 187 21.52 -16.09 -14.96
N LYS A 188 21.96 -15.07 -15.70
CA LYS A 188 22.90 -15.20 -16.81
C LYS A 188 24.26 -14.68 -16.38
N ASN A 189 25.28 -15.52 -16.51
CA ASN A 189 26.65 -15.12 -16.28
C ASN A 189 27.51 -15.60 -17.44
N ASN A 190 28.14 -14.66 -18.17
CA ASN A 190 28.85 -14.91 -19.41
C ASN A 190 28.00 -15.72 -20.40
N ASN A 191 28.39 -16.94 -20.76
CA ASN A 191 27.68 -17.81 -21.70
C ASN A 191 26.85 -18.90 -21.00
N SER A 192 26.68 -18.83 -19.68
CA SER A 192 25.96 -19.82 -18.89
C SER A 192 24.65 -19.25 -18.32
N VAL A 193 23.61 -20.07 -18.34
CA VAL A 193 22.32 -19.77 -17.70
C VAL A 193 22.19 -20.68 -16.49
N HIS A 194 21.96 -20.08 -15.33
CA HIS A 194 21.75 -20.79 -14.06
C HIS A 194 20.30 -20.65 -13.64
N LEU A 195 19.67 -21.79 -13.32
CA LEU A 195 18.26 -21.87 -12.95
C LEU A 195 18.14 -22.46 -11.54
N ALA A 196 17.57 -21.70 -10.63
CA ALA A 196 17.25 -22.19 -9.28
C ALA A 196 15.74 -22.09 -9.01
N LYS A 197 15.21 -23.08 -8.29
CA LYS A 197 13.79 -23.12 -7.90
C LYS A 197 13.65 -22.76 -6.43
N LEU A 198 12.87 -21.71 -6.15
CA LEU A 198 12.52 -21.27 -4.81
C LEU A 198 11.06 -21.64 -4.55
N THR A 199 10.81 -22.46 -3.53
CA THR A 199 9.42 -22.76 -3.12
C THR A 199 8.90 -21.67 -2.19
N ARG A 200 7.63 -21.30 -2.34
CA ARG A 200 6.95 -20.35 -1.45
C ARG A 200 7.01 -20.81 0.01
N ALA A 201 6.80 -22.09 0.27
CA ALA A 201 6.84 -22.65 1.62
C ALA A 201 8.19 -22.40 2.31
N HIS A 202 9.31 -22.65 1.62
CA HIS A 202 10.65 -22.43 2.18
C HIS A 202 10.88 -20.93 2.47
N LEU A 203 10.46 -20.05 1.55
CA LEU A 203 10.56 -18.61 1.77
C LEU A 203 9.75 -18.15 2.99
N LEU A 204 8.49 -18.60 3.14
CA LEU A 204 7.63 -18.22 4.25
C LEU A 204 8.19 -18.74 5.59
N GLU A 205 8.78 -19.92 5.61
CA GLU A 205 9.47 -20.46 6.80
C GLU A 205 10.60 -19.52 7.26
N VAL A 206 11.43 -19.10 6.32
CA VAL A 206 12.57 -18.22 6.60
C VAL A 206 12.11 -16.81 7.03
N LEU A 207 11.15 -16.22 6.33
CA LEU A 207 10.59 -14.91 6.67
C LEU A 207 9.82 -14.93 8.00
N GLY A 208 9.29 -16.09 8.39
CA GLY A 208 8.50 -16.27 9.59
C GLY A 208 9.21 -15.84 10.88
N LYS A 209 10.54 -15.84 10.91
CA LYS A 209 11.32 -15.33 12.07
C LYS A 209 11.08 -13.84 12.29
N TYR A 210 11.10 -13.04 11.22
CA TYR A 210 10.84 -11.60 11.28
C TYR A 210 9.37 -11.31 11.56
N TYR A 211 8.46 -12.09 10.98
CA TYR A 211 7.02 -11.97 11.24
C TYR A 211 6.68 -12.23 12.71
N LYS A 212 7.32 -13.22 13.34
CA LYS A 212 7.13 -13.49 14.77
C LYS A 212 7.51 -12.31 15.65
N GLU A 213 8.61 -11.61 15.33
CA GLU A 213 9.05 -10.44 16.09
C GLU A 213 8.07 -9.28 15.91
N ILE A 214 7.64 -8.99 14.67
CA ILE A 214 6.67 -7.93 14.41
C ILE A 214 5.34 -8.25 15.11
N ASN A 215 4.82 -9.47 14.97
CA ASN A 215 3.57 -9.90 15.58
C ASN A 215 3.61 -9.89 17.11
N LYS A 216 4.76 -10.22 17.71
CA LYS A 216 4.97 -10.10 19.14
C LYS A 216 4.77 -8.67 19.62
N GLN A 217 5.32 -7.68 18.89
CA GLN A 217 5.15 -6.27 19.23
C GLN A 217 3.72 -5.79 19.00
N ILE A 218 3.09 -6.21 17.91
CA ILE A 218 1.66 -5.92 17.65
C ILE A 218 0.80 -6.44 18.79
N ASN A 219 1.00 -7.69 19.22
CA ASN A 219 0.24 -8.28 20.31
C ASN A 219 0.54 -7.64 21.67
N THR A 220 1.78 -7.20 21.92
CA THR A 220 2.16 -6.51 23.16
C THR A 220 1.49 -5.13 23.26
N ILE A 221 1.37 -4.39 22.15
CA ILE A 221 0.65 -3.11 22.11
C ILE A 221 -0.85 -3.37 22.19
N GLY A 222 -1.29 -4.46 21.58
CA GLY A 222 -2.69 -4.81 21.37
C GLY A 222 -3.30 -5.71 22.45
N ALA A 223 -2.68 -5.89 23.61
CA ALA A 223 -3.25 -6.75 24.67
C ALA A 223 -4.65 -6.27 25.12
N ASP A 224 -4.88 -4.96 25.14
CA ASP A 224 -6.16 -4.32 25.44
C ASP A 224 -6.75 -3.54 24.22
N PHE A 225 -6.33 -3.92 23.01
CA PHE A 225 -6.63 -3.18 21.80
C PHE A 225 -7.93 -3.66 21.14
N GLU A 226 -8.98 -2.87 21.22
CA GLU A 226 -10.27 -3.08 20.54
C GLU A 226 -10.38 -2.34 19.21
N GLY A 227 -9.25 -1.91 18.66
CA GLY A 227 -9.19 -1.04 17.48
C GLY A 227 -8.96 -1.78 16.16
N LYS A 228 -8.54 -1.02 15.16
CA LYS A 228 -8.15 -1.51 13.83
C LYS A 228 -6.65 -1.54 13.65
N LEU A 229 -6.13 -2.65 13.15
CA LEU A 229 -4.75 -2.75 12.67
C LEU A 229 -4.69 -2.24 11.22
N LEU A 230 -4.02 -1.12 11.03
CA LEU A 230 -3.84 -0.45 9.76
C LEU A 230 -2.47 -0.78 9.18
N LEU A 231 -2.43 -1.49 8.07
CA LEU A 231 -1.20 -1.95 7.43
C LEU A 231 -0.89 -1.08 6.22
N THR A 232 0.30 -0.49 6.16
CA THR A 232 0.76 0.16 4.93
C THR A 232 0.94 -0.86 3.81
N GLU A 233 0.91 -0.41 2.56
CA GLU A 233 1.10 -1.26 1.38
C GLU A 233 2.45 -2.01 1.42
N ASN A 234 3.49 -1.35 1.91
CA ASN A 234 4.82 -1.95 2.03
C ASN A 234 4.84 -3.18 2.94
N ILE A 235 4.17 -3.14 4.08
CA ILE A 235 4.15 -4.27 5.03
C ILE A 235 3.14 -5.34 4.60
N SER A 236 1.98 -4.94 4.10
CA SER A 236 0.97 -5.87 3.61
C SER A 236 1.41 -6.62 2.35
N GLY A 237 2.31 -6.02 1.58
CA GLY A 237 2.92 -6.61 0.40
C GLY A 237 4.01 -7.65 0.69
N LEU A 238 4.40 -7.87 1.94
CA LEU A 238 5.34 -8.95 2.28
C LEU A 238 4.67 -10.32 2.12
N PRO A 239 5.33 -11.29 1.47
CA PRO A 239 4.76 -12.62 1.23
C PRO A 239 4.29 -13.30 2.51
N GLY A 240 3.00 -13.64 2.61
CA GLY A 240 2.41 -14.35 3.76
C GLY A 240 2.34 -13.56 5.07
N PHE A 241 2.73 -12.28 5.10
CA PHE A 241 2.69 -11.48 6.32
C PHE A 241 1.26 -11.34 6.85
N ILE A 242 0.30 -11.01 5.98
CA ILE A 242 -1.12 -10.88 6.38
C ILE A 242 -1.65 -12.16 7.02
N ASP A 243 -1.26 -13.32 6.50
CA ASP A 243 -1.68 -14.61 7.03
C ASP A 243 -1.02 -14.94 8.37
N SER A 244 0.15 -14.36 8.63
CA SER A 244 0.88 -14.53 9.89
C SER A 244 0.26 -13.77 11.08
N ILE A 245 -0.55 -12.74 10.80
CA ILE A 245 -1.21 -11.92 11.83
C ILE A 245 -2.41 -12.67 12.40
N SER A 246 -2.59 -12.59 13.73
CA SER A 246 -3.75 -13.18 14.41
C SER A 246 -5.06 -12.69 13.78
N LYS A 247 -6.00 -13.63 13.56
CA LYS A 247 -7.35 -13.34 13.07
C LYS A 247 -8.20 -12.51 14.04
N ALA A 248 -7.74 -12.37 15.29
CA ALA A 248 -8.41 -11.56 16.30
C ALA A 248 -8.35 -10.04 15.99
N HIS A 249 -7.37 -9.60 15.16
CA HIS A 249 -7.24 -8.20 14.80
C HIS A 249 -8.11 -7.86 13.58
N ASP A 250 -8.99 -6.86 13.71
CA ASP A 250 -9.68 -6.24 12.56
C ASP A 250 -8.66 -5.46 11.73
N ARG A 251 -8.43 -5.89 10.50
CA ARG A 251 -7.32 -5.43 9.63
C ARG A 251 -7.83 -4.57 8.50
N VAL A 252 -7.12 -3.48 8.23
CA VAL A 252 -7.33 -2.63 7.06
C VAL A 252 -5.98 -2.46 6.36
N VAL A 253 -5.96 -2.68 5.05
CA VAL A 253 -4.77 -2.42 4.22
C VAL A 253 -4.95 -1.06 3.56
N LEU A 254 -3.99 -0.17 3.80
CA LEU A 254 -3.90 1.11 3.09
C LEU A 254 -3.48 0.86 1.64
N ARG A 255 -4.10 1.58 0.73
CA ARG A 255 -3.70 1.64 -0.68
C ARG A 255 -2.83 2.89 -0.89
N GLY A 256 -1.85 2.79 -1.78
CA GLY A 256 -0.69 3.67 -1.89
C GLY A 256 -0.88 5.19 -1.86
N ASP A 257 -2.03 5.72 -2.26
CA ASP A 257 -2.30 7.16 -2.34
C ASP A 257 -3.24 7.71 -1.26
N GLN A 258 -3.83 6.85 -0.41
CA GLN A 258 -4.85 7.27 0.57
C GLN A 258 -4.32 8.31 1.57
N GLY A 259 -3.10 8.15 2.07
CA GLY A 259 -2.47 9.14 2.96
C GLY A 259 -2.19 10.47 2.26
N ILE A 260 -1.79 10.44 0.98
CA ILE A 260 -1.56 11.63 0.17
C ILE A 260 -2.89 12.38 -0.05
N GLN A 261 -3.95 11.67 -0.41
CA GLN A 261 -5.29 12.25 -0.58
C GLN A 261 -5.77 12.90 0.72
N ALA A 262 -5.62 12.21 1.85
CA ALA A 262 -5.97 12.77 3.16
C ALA A 262 -5.17 14.05 3.50
N CYS A 263 -3.89 14.11 3.14
CA CYS A 263 -3.09 15.33 3.28
C CYS A 263 -3.63 16.49 2.43
N LEU A 264 -4.07 16.22 1.20
CA LEU A 264 -4.63 17.24 0.30
C LEU A 264 -6.01 17.70 0.77
N GLU A 265 -6.89 16.79 1.16
CA GLU A 265 -8.23 17.11 1.67
C GLU A 265 -8.19 17.94 2.95
N HIS A 266 -7.23 17.64 3.83
CA HIS A 266 -7.05 18.34 5.10
C HIS A 266 -5.89 19.36 5.10
N ARG A 267 -5.51 19.85 3.90
CA ARG A 267 -4.41 20.81 3.74
C ARG A 267 -4.54 22.03 4.68
N SER A 268 -5.75 22.57 4.83
CA SER A 268 -6.00 23.74 5.67
C SER A 268 -5.72 23.51 7.17
N LEU A 269 -5.78 22.26 7.62
CA LEU A 269 -5.48 21.88 9.00
C LEU A 269 -3.98 21.63 9.22
N ILE A 270 -3.25 21.35 8.14
CA ILE A 270 -1.81 21.02 8.17
C ILE A 270 -0.96 22.24 7.87
N ALA A 271 -1.42 23.07 6.93
CA ALA A 271 -0.69 24.26 6.51
C ALA A 271 -0.57 25.27 7.65
N SER A 272 0.65 25.70 7.92
CA SER A 272 0.92 26.78 8.88
C SER A 272 0.84 28.13 8.18
N ASN A 273 0.04 29.05 8.73
CA ASN A 273 0.01 30.44 8.30
C ASN A 273 1.08 31.29 9.00
N LYS A 274 1.93 30.66 9.81
CA LYS A 274 2.99 31.30 10.59
C LYS A 274 4.36 30.95 10.03
N ASP A 275 5.35 31.75 10.32
CA ASP A 275 6.75 31.48 9.97
C ASP A 275 7.31 30.22 10.66
N GLU A 276 6.65 29.76 11.71
CA GLU A 276 7.00 28.53 12.44
C GLU A 276 6.13 27.36 11.98
N ILE A 277 6.79 26.36 11.40
CA ILE A 277 6.18 25.09 11.03
C ILE A 277 6.40 24.10 12.17
N THR A 278 5.31 23.56 12.71
CA THR A 278 5.34 22.53 13.74
C THR A 278 4.75 21.21 13.22
N LEU A 279 5.20 20.10 13.81
CA LEU A 279 4.66 18.79 13.47
C LEU A 279 3.20 18.68 13.96
N ILE A 280 2.29 18.41 13.05
CA ILE A 280 0.91 18.06 13.39
C ILE A 280 0.86 16.57 13.78
N SER A 281 0.66 16.30 15.08
CA SER A 281 0.53 14.95 15.66
C SER A 281 -0.85 14.67 16.26
N LYS A 282 -1.80 15.60 16.09
CA LYS A 282 -3.19 15.47 16.53
C LYS A 282 -4.13 16.26 15.64
N PHE A 283 -5.36 15.75 15.46
CA PHE A 283 -6.47 16.45 14.81
C PHE A 283 -7.68 16.50 15.72
N LYS A 284 -8.47 17.59 15.64
CA LYS A 284 -9.83 17.57 16.16
C LYS A 284 -10.73 16.80 15.20
N THR A 285 -11.50 15.84 15.68
CA THR A 285 -12.38 15.01 14.84
C THR A 285 -13.52 15.82 14.20
N SER A 286 -13.93 16.94 14.84
CA SER A 286 -14.87 17.90 14.25
C SER A 286 -14.35 18.48 12.94
N ASP A 287 -13.05 18.80 12.89
CA ASP A 287 -12.41 19.45 11.73
C ASP A 287 -12.22 18.47 10.56
N LEU A 288 -12.23 17.16 10.86
CA LEU A 288 -12.18 16.08 9.86
C LEU A 288 -13.56 15.73 9.28
N GLY A 289 -14.62 16.44 9.66
CA GLY A 289 -15.99 16.14 9.23
C GLY A 289 -16.58 14.86 9.82
N ILE A 290 -15.91 14.26 10.80
CA ILE A 290 -16.35 13.03 11.45
C ILE A 290 -17.39 13.38 12.51
N LYS A 291 -18.67 13.13 12.21
CA LYS A 291 -19.75 13.32 13.18
C LYS A 291 -19.58 12.35 14.34
N ASN A 292 -19.58 12.87 15.56
CA ASN A 292 -19.64 12.05 16.77
C ASN A 292 -20.97 11.31 16.79
N SER A 293 -20.95 10.02 16.52
CA SER A 293 -22.10 9.18 16.78
C SER A 293 -22.10 8.83 18.27
N PRO A 294 -23.15 9.14 19.04
CA PRO A 294 -23.28 8.65 20.40
C PRO A 294 -23.35 7.13 20.38
N LYS A 295 -22.80 6.49 21.41
CA LYS A 295 -22.84 5.03 21.63
C LYS A 295 -24.31 4.56 21.54
N LYS A 296 -24.73 4.10 20.39
CA LYS A 296 -25.83 3.18 20.18
C LYS A 296 -25.44 2.29 19.03
N SER A 297 -25.49 1.00 19.29
CA SER A 297 -25.42 -0.05 18.29
C SER A 297 -26.44 0.21 17.19
N GLU A 298 -26.06 0.99 16.18
CA GLU A 298 -26.77 1.04 14.92
C GLU A 298 -25.96 0.21 13.93
N GLU A 299 -26.58 -0.86 13.50
CA GLU A 299 -26.23 -1.58 12.29
C GLU A 299 -25.97 -0.55 11.21
N LEU A 300 -24.73 -0.54 10.67
CA LEU A 300 -24.36 0.27 9.53
C LEU A 300 -25.29 -0.08 8.38
N GLN A 301 -26.24 0.79 8.10
CA GLN A 301 -26.79 0.89 6.75
C GLN A 301 -25.63 1.30 5.84
N THR A 302 -24.92 0.31 5.31
CA THR A 302 -24.07 0.52 4.14
C THR A 302 -25.00 1.06 3.08
N GLU A 303 -24.78 2.29 2.61
CA GLU A 303 -25.51 2.80 1.45
C GLU A 303 -25.33 1.78 0.33
N GLU A 304 -26.37 1.03 0.03
CA GLU A 304 -26.35 0.03 -1.03
C GLU A 304 -26.34 0.74 -2.38
N ALA A 305 -25.55 0.23 -3.32
CA ALA A 305 -25.67 0.65 -4.69
C ALA A 305 -27.08 0.32 -5.19
N THR A 306 -27.64 1.19 -6.02
CA THR A 306 -28.96 0.97 -6.62
C THR A 306 -28.86 0.66 -8.11
N HIS A 307 -27.82 1.14 -8.77
CA HIS A 307 -27.62 1.04 -10.21
C HIS A 307 -26.20 0.63 -10.57
N ALA A 308 -26.05 0.00 -11.72
CA ALA A 308 -24.79 -0.21 -12.41
C ALA A 308 -24.67 0.82 -13.52
N LEU A 309 -23.60 1.61 -13.51
CA LEU A 309 -23.25 2.51 -14.61
C LEU A 309 -22.45 1.73 -15.64
N PHE A 310 -22.97 1.60 -16.85
CA PHE A 310 -22.34 0.92 -17.98
C PHE A 310 -22.59 1.71 -19.26
N ALA A 311 -21.56 1.93 -20.07
CA ALA A 311 -21.64 2.70 -21.34
C ALA A 311 -22.40 4.04 -21.19
N ASN A 312 -22.19 4.77 -20.08
CA ASN A 312 -22.85 6.03 -19.70
C ASN A 312 -24.37 5.92 -19.38
N GLU A 313 -24.90 4.72 -19.24
CA GLU A 313 -26.28 4.47 -18.81
C GLU A 313 -26.30 3.90 -17.39
N ALA A 314 -27.21 4.41 -16.53
CA ALA A 314 -27.44 3.90 -15.18
C ALA A 314 -28.57 2.87 -15.23
N ILE A 315 -28.26 1.60 -14.99
CA ILE A 315 -29.18 0.46 -15.09
C ILE A 315 -29.48 -0.05 -13.67
N GLU A 316 -30.74 -0.14 -13.28
CA GLU A 316 -31.16 -0.61 -11.95
C GLU A 316 -30.68 -2.05 -11.71
N ILE A 317 -30.07 -2.28 -10.55
CA ILE A 317 -29.57 -3.60 -10.18
C ILE A 317 -30.71 -4.42 -9.60
N ARG A 318 -31.27 -5.33 -10.40
CA ARG A 318 -32.12 -6.44 -9.96
C ARG A 318 -31.37 -7.75 -10.22
N ARG A 319 -31.24 -8.09 -11.47
CA ARG A 319 -30.41 -9.16 -11.99
C ARG A 319 -29.90 -8.74 -13.38
N LEU A 320 -28.60 -8.52 -13.53
CA LEU A 320 -27.97 -8.09 -14.76
C LEU A 320 -27.07 -9.19 -15.28
N ASP A 321 -27.37 -9.73 -16.45
CA ASP A 321 -26.51 -10.69 -17.15
C ASP A 321 -25.37 -9.92 -17.86
N ILE A 322 -24.13 -10.41 -17.73
CA ILE A 322 -22.97 -9.84 -18.39
C ILE A 322 -22.52 -10.81 -19.48
N LYS A 323 -22.62 -10.39 -20.72
CA LYS A 323 -22.30 -11.22 -21.89
C LYS A 323 -21.23 -10.57 -22.76
N ASN A 324 -20.47 -11.41 -23.46
CA ASN A 324 -19.58 -11.01 -24.52
C ASN A 324 -20.24 -11.34 -25.85
N VAL A 325 -20.45 -10.32 -26.67
CA VAL A 325 -21.11 -10.46 -27.98
C VAL A 325 -20.08 -10.12 -29.05
N LEU A 326 -19.69 -11.09 -29.88
CA LEU A 326 -18.83 -10.86 -31.03
C LEU A 326 -19.58 -10.03 -32.10
N GLU A 327 -18.90 -9.10 -32.76
CA GLU A 327 -19.47 -8.28 -33.84
C GLU A 327 -20.18 -9.17 -34.89
N GLY A 328 -21.46 -8.89 -35.14
CA GLY A 328 -22.23 -9.51 -36.21
C GLY A 328 -23.38 -10.42 -35.80
N LEU A 329 -23.60 -10.66 -34.51
CA LEU A 329 -24.80 -11.36 -34.03
C LEU A 329 -25.84 -10.34 -33.56
N ASP A 330 -27.11 -10.54 -33.91
CA ASP A 330 -28.24 -9.71 -33.50
C ASP A 330 -28.21 -9.45 -31.99
N ILE A 331 -27.95 -8.20 -31.65
CA ILE A 331 -27.94 -7.75 -30.25
C ILE A 331 -29.41 -7.66 -29.82
N ASN A 332 -29.93 -8.75 -29.28
CA ASN A 332 -31.17 -8.68 -28.50
C ASN A 332 -30.89 -7.85 -27.24
N ARG A 333 -31.14 -6.54 -27.34
CA ARG A 333 -31.06 -5.58 -26.23
C ARG A 333 -32.18 -5.88 -25.22
N SER A 334 -31.97 -6.88 -24.39
CA SER A 334 -32.73 -6.98 -23.15
C SER A 334 -32.24 -5.88 -22.21
N PRO A 335 -33.12 -5.10 -21.60
CA PRO A 335 -32.74 -4.04 -20.64
C PRO A 335 -32.00 -4.54 -19.40
N LEU A 336 -31.85 -5.85 -19.27
CA LEU A 336 -31.19 -6.54 -18.16
C LEU A 336 -29.85 -7.22 -18.56
N THR A 337 -29.32 -6.93 -19.75
CA THR A 337 -28.09 -7.55 -20.22
C THR A 337 -27.03 -6.48 -20.57
N LEU A 338 -25.85 -6.60 -19.96
CA LEU A 338 -24.69 -5.77 -20.22
C LEU A 338 -23.80 -6.46 -21.25
N ASN A 339 -23.71 -5.91 -22.43
CA ASN A 339 -23.01 -6.53 -23.57
C ASN A 339 -21.61 -5.91 -23.74
N PHE A 340 -20.60 -6.76 -23.60
CA PHE A 340 -19.22 -6.43 -23.93
C PHE A 340 -18.87 -6.95 -25.32
N ILE A 341 -17.97 -6.27 -26.00
CA ILE A 341 -17.42 -6.71 -27.30
C ILE A 341 -15.91 -6.83 -27.11
N VAL A 342 -15.44 -8.05 -26.84
CA VAL A 342 -14.03 -8.31 -26.57
C VAL A 342 -13.60 -9.64 -27.19
N GLU A 343 -12.54 -9.61 -27.99
CA GLU A 343 -11.93 -10.84 -28.55
C GLU A 343 -11.34 -11.70 -27.42
N ASP A 344 -11.36 -13.01 -27.63
CA ASP A 344 -10.79 -14.04 -26.74
C ASP A 344 -11.49 -14.21 -25.38
N LEU A 345 -12.67 -13.62 -25.16
CA LEU A 345 -13.46 -13.87 -23.95
C LEU A 345 -14.64 -14.82 -24.20
N PRO A 346 -15.04 -15.63 -23.19
CA PRO A 346 -16.22 -16.49 -23.31
C PRO A 346 -17.50 -15.66 -23.46
N GLY A 347 -18.54 -16.24 -24.10
CA GLY A 347 -19.81 -15.55 -24.35
C GLY A 347 -20.59 -15.18 -23.07
N ASP A 348 -20.38 -15.90 -21.97
CA ASP A 348 -21.03 -15.65 -20.68
C ASP A 348 -19.96 -15.25 -19.66
N LEU A 349 -19.94 -13.96 -19.27
CA LEU A 349 -18.94 -13.39 -18.40
C LEU A 349 -19.36 -13.41 -16.93
N GLY A 350 -20.67 -13.36 -16.64
CA GLY A 350 -21.15 -13.39 -15.26
C GLY A 350 -22.54 -12.79 -15.08
N ILE A 351 -22.93 -12.64 -13.81
CA ILE A 351 -24.23 -12.08 -13.42
C ILE A 351 -24.00 -11.17 -12.20
N ILE A 352 -24.59 -9.97 -12.21
CA ILE A 352 -24.76 -9.16 -11.01
C ILE A 352 -26.19 -9.33 -10.54
N ASP A 353 -26.40 -9.79 -9.30
CA ASP A 353 -27.73 -9.94 -8.70
C ASP A 353 -27.80 -9.24 -7.34
N LYS A 354 -28.99 -8.75 -7.04
CA LYS A 354 -29.35 -8.18 -5.73
C LYS A 354 -30.14 -9.19 -4.93
N THR A 355 -29.68 -9.46 -3.72
CA THR A 355 -30.31 -10.37 -2.76
C THR A 355 -30.56 -9.64 -1.45
N ASP A 356 -31.33 -10.22 -0.53
CA ASP A 356 -31.55 -9.67 0.83
C ASP A 356 -30.25 -9.50 1.64
N LYS A 357 -29.15 -10.16 1.21
CA LYS A 357 -27.82 -10.11 1.85
C LYS A 357 -26.84 -9.15 1.16
N GLY A 358 -27.28 -8.43 0.12
CA GLY A 358 -26.45 -7.49 -0.64
C GLY A 358 -26.39 -7.81 -2.12
N ILE A 359 -25.55 -7.06 -2.83
CA ILE A 359 -25.33 -7.19 -4.28
C ILE A 359 -24.11 -8.09 -4.51
N TYR A 360 -24.24 -9.05 -5.40
CA TYR A 360 -23.18 -10.01 -5.71
C TYR A 360 -22.86 -10.05 -7.19
N PHE A 361 -21.57 -10.17 -7.51
CA PHE A 361 -21.10 -10.54 -8.82
C PHE A 361 -20.73 -12.02 -8.86
N HIS A 362 -21.40 -12.80 -9.68
CA HIS A 362 -21.08 -14.19 -9.97
C HIS A 362 -20.23 -14.22 -11.23
N SER A 363 -18.91 -14.23 -11.09
CA SER A 363 -18.01 -14.37 -12.23
C SER A 363 -18.07 -15.77 -12.79
N LYS A 364 -18.32 -15.89 -14.09
CA LYS A 364 -18.32 -17.16 -14.82
C LYS A 364 -17.03 -17.39 -15.61
N SER A 365 -16.16 -16.38 -15.66
CA SER A 365 -14.84 -16.45 -16.30
C SER A 365 -13.71 -16.13 -15.33
N ASN A 366 -12.50 -16.57 -15.65
CA ASN A 366 -11.29 -16.21 -14.90
C ASN A 366 -10.66 -14.88 -15.39
N SER A 367 -11.39 -14.13 -16.22
CA SER A 367 -10.87 -12.95 -16.91
C SER A 367 -11.41 -11.63 -16.34
N ALA A 368 -12.25 -11.67 -15.29
CA ALA A 368 -12.79 -10.46 -14.70
C ALA A 368 -11.79 -9.79 -13.77
N ILE A 369 -11.84 -8.45 -13.73
CA ILE A 369 -11.02 -7.59 -12.87
C ILE A 369 -11.97 -6.80 -11.97
N LEU A 370 -11.92 -7.02 -10.66
CA LEU A 370 -12.70 -6.30 -9.67
C LEU A 370 -11.79 -5.33 -8.91
N ASN A 371 -12.06 -4.03 -9.00
CA ASN A 371 -11.27 -2.98 -8.35
C ASN A 371 -9.76 -3.08 -8.65
N GLY A 372 -9.42 -3.36 -9.93
CA GLY A 372 -8.04 -3.50 -10.38
C GLY A 372 -7.37 -4.84 -10.04
N ARG A 373 -8.09 -5.79 -9.43
CA ARG A 373 -7.58 -7.15 -9.15
C ARG A 373 -8.24 -8.17 -10.06
N SER A 374 -7.44 -9.03 -10.68
CA SER A 374 -7.96 -10.18 -11.41
C SER A 374 -8.66 -11.13 -10.44
N ILE A 375 -9.86 -11.56 -10.80
CA ILE A 375 -10.66 -12.50 -10.02
C ILE A 375 -10.95 -13.75 -10.84
N ILE A 376 -11.08 -14.87 -10.15
CA ILE A 376 -11.42 -16.16 -10.75
C ILE A 376 -12.94 -16.37 -10.75
N LYS A 377 -13.38 -17.45 -11.39
CA LYS A 377 -14.77 -17.89 -11.33
C LYS A 377 -15.23 -18.07 -9.88
N GLY A 378 -16.30 -17.34 -9.47
CA GLY A 378 -16.78 -17.36 -8.10
C GLY A 378 -17.81 -16.28 -7.80
N LYS A 379 -18.22 -16.19 -6.52
CA LYS A 379 -19.18 -15.22 -6.01
C LYS A 379 -18.48 -14.14 -5.20
N TYR A 380 -18.70 -12.87 -5.55
CA TYR A 380 -18.04 -11.69 -4.94
C TYR A 380 -19.11 -10.70 -4.46
N LEU A 381 -19.02 -10.28 -3.21
CA LEU A 381 -19.87 -9.23 -2.66
C LEU A 381 -19.43 -7.88 -3.24
N LEU A 382 -20.38 -7.15 -3.81
CA LEU A 382 -20.15 -5.83 -4.38
C LEU A 382 -20.65 -4.73 -3.44
N ARG A 383 -19.96 -3.59 -3.46
CA ARG A 383 -20.28 -2.40 -2.69
C ARG A 383 -20.45 -1.18 -3.59
N LEU A 384 -21.02 -0.12 -3.07
CA LEU A 384 -21.09 1.16 -3.76
C LEU A 384 -19.67 1.63 -4.16
N GLY A 385 -19.50 2.01 -5.43
CA GLY A 385 -18.23 2.45 -6.00
C GLY A 385 -17.36 1.32 -6.58
N ASP A 386 -17.72 0.04 -6.39
CA ASP A 386 -16.96 -1.08 -6.98
C ASP A 386 -16.98 -1.04 -8.50
N LEU A 387 -15.85 -1.45 -9.09
CA LEU A 387 -15.57 -1.38 -10.51
C LEU A 387 -15.23 -2.77 -11.06
N ILE A 388 -16.00 -3.22 -12.05
CA ILE A 388 -15.76 -4.47 -12.78
C ILE A 388 -15.28 -4.14 -14.19
N LYS A 389 -14.14 -4.71 -14.59
CA LYS A 389 -13.55 -4.61 -15.94
C LYS A 389 -13.24 -5.99 -16.51
N PHE A 390 -13.12 -6.05 -17.82
CA PHE A 390 -12.59 -7.21 -18.53
C PHE A 390 -11.35 -6.82 -19.34
N PRO A 391 -10.34 -7.70 -19.47
CA PRO A 391 -9.13 -7.43 -20.25
C PRO A 391 -9.48 -7.02 -21.68
N LYS A 392 -8.74 -6.05 -22.22
CA LYS A 392 -8.94 -5.50 -23.58
C LYS A 392 -10.27 -4.75 -23.80
N SER A 393 -11.18 -4.66 -22.80
CA SER A 393 -12.40 -3.88 -22.91
C SER A 393 -12.15 -2.41 -22.57
N VAL A 394 -12.78 -1.51 -23.34
CA VAL A 394 -12.85 -0.08 -23.04
C VAL A 394 -13.95 0.19 -22.02
N ASP A 395 -15.01 -0.64 -22.02
CA ASP A 395 -16.15 -0.49 -21.14
C ASP A 395 -15.88 -1.08 -19.75
N GLU A 396 -16.48 -0.44 -18.75
CA GLU A 396 -16.42 -0.84 -17.35
C GLU A 396 -17.81 -0.75 -16.70
N ILE A 397 -18.05 -1.57 -15.68
CA ILE A 397 -19.27 -1.50 -14.87
C ILE A 397 -18.92 -0.89 -13.53
N ARG A 398 -19.56 0.21 -13.15
CA ARG A 398 -19.37 0.86 -11.86
C ARG A 398 -20.66 0.83 -11.05
N LEU A 399 -20.59 0.41 -9.80
CA LEU A 399 -21.74 0.41 -8.88
C LEU A 399 -21.98 1.82 -8.35
N ILE A 400 -23.17 2.39 -8.61
CA ILE A 400 -23.56 3.74 -8.22
C ILE A 400 -24.85 3.73 -7.42
N LYS A 401 -25.09 4.83 -6.70
CA LYS A 401 -26.38 5.12 -6.08
C LYS A 401 -27.05 6.28 -6.83
N VAL A 402 -28.20 6.01 -7.40
CA VAL A 402 -29.06 7.07 -7.98
C VAL A 402 -30.03 7.51 -6.89
N ARG A 403 -30.09 8.82 -6.61
CA ARG A 403 -31.10 9.41 -5.74
C ARG A 403 -32.28 9.80 -6.61
N ASP A 404 -33.45 9.33 -6.27
CA ASP A 404 -34.67 9.84 -6.87
C ASP A 404 -34.77 11.32 -6.54
N GLY A 405 -34.67 12.16 -7.58
CA GLY A 405 -34.83 13.60 -7.43
C GLY A 405 -36.27 13.88 -6.92
N GLU A 406 -36.39 14.59 -5.82
CA GLU A 406 -37.65 15.23 -5.46
C GLU A 406 -38.08 16.09 -6.65
N LYS A 407 -39.31 15.78 -7.15
CA LYS A 407 -39.97 16.59 -8.16
C LYS A 407 -40.48 17.90 -7.56
#